data_da607a8124fe6b58bef43e40846d7f0a
#
_entry.id   da607a8124fe6b58bef43e40846d7f0a
#
_cell.length_a   1.000
_cell.length_b   1.000
_cell.length_c   1.000
_cell.angle_alpha   90.00
_cell.angle_beta   90.00
_cell.angle_gamma   90.00
#
_symmetry.space_group_name_H-M   'P 1'
#
loop_
_entity.id
_entity.type
_entity.pdbx_description
1 polymer ?
#
loop_
_entity_poly.entity_id
_entity_poly.type
_entity_poly.pdbx_seq_one_letter_code
_entity_poly.pdbx_strand_id
1 'polypeptide(L)'
;MGDTSAHAHRSNRSLRQKYQWVSCFYDVLDYPWELQYRRWRPSILNDIRGDVVEVGVGTGNNLSHYHPSVHVKAVDISQNMLNMARRKSRNAACQIEYICDDACHLNHIETSSCDWLLSTFLCCVMPDELQPLAIAQFGRVLRPGGRFRILEIVYSRDPGLRRRQRRLAWLVEKIYGARFDRNTLAYLKTDAGLLISDVKFLKDDTYMLIEGVKIDAGQQAGRNLR
;
A
#
# COMPACT_ATOMS: atom_id res chain seq x y z
N MET A 1 22.53 -17.98 0.54
CA MET A 1 21.13 -17.79 0.12
C MET A 1 20.07 -18.20 1.20
N GLY A 2 20.45 -18.84 2.30
CA GLY A 2 19.50 -19.34 3.32
C GLY A 2 19.10 -18.35 4.43
N ASP A 3 19.83 -17.27 4.62
CA ASP A 3 19.65 -16.40 5.82
C ASP A 3 18.64 -15.25 5.60
N THR A 4 18.52 -14.75 4.40
CA THR A 4 17.57 -13.67 4.03
C THR A 4 16.12 -14.13 4.09
N SER A 5 15.81 -15.37 3.72
CA SER A 5 14.45 -15.93 3.79
C SER A 5 13.99 -16.13 5.24
N ALA A 6 14.86 -16.62 6.12
CA ALA A 6 14.52 -16.82 7.53
C ALA A 6 14.32 -15.49 8.28
N HIS A 7 15.08 -14.44 7.93
CA HIS A 7 14.91 -13.09 8.48
C HIS A 7 13.59 -12.46 8.01
N ALA A 8 13.25 -12.57 6.73
CA ALA A 8 11.98 -12.10 6.15
C ALA A 8 10.78 -12.77 6.82
N HIS A 9 10.81 -14.08 7.04
CA HIS A 9 9.77 -14.81 7.76
C HIS A 9 9.59 -14.38 9.22
N ARG A 10 10.68 -14.07 9.94
CA ARG A 10 10.60 -13.56 11.32
C ARG A 10 10.03 -12.13 11.35
N SER A 11 10.43 -11.27 10.44
CA SER A 11 9.97 -9.90 10.33
C SER A 11 8.46 -9.84 10.05
N ASN A 12 7.95 -10.65 9.13
CA ASN A 12 6.53 -10.77 8.82
C ASN A 12 5.71 -11.36 9.98
N ARG A 13 6.28 -12.31 10.74
CA ARG A 13 5.61 -12.88 11.91
C ARG A 13 5.43 -11.84 13.03
N SER A 14 6.42 -10.98 13.24
CA SER A 14 6.34 -9.89 14.23
C SER A 14 5.35 -8.82 13.82
N LEU A 15 5.29 -8.44 12.53
CA LEU A 15 4.28 -7.53 11.97
C LEU A 15 2.88 -8.09 12.15
N ARG A 16 2.66 -9.35 11.80
CA ARG A 16 1.36 -10.03 11.96
C ARG A 16 0.89 -10.02 13.41
N GLN A 17 1.77 -10.31 14.36
CA GLN A 17 1.44 -10.27 15.80
C GLN A 17 1.13 -8.84 16.27
N LYS A 18 1.92 -7.84 15.85
CA LYS A 18 1.70 -6.43 16.20
C LYS A 18 0.31 -5.96 15.74
N TYR A 19 -0.06 -6.23 14.49
CA TYR A 19 -1.37 -5.82 13.96
C TYR A 19 -2.55 -6.62 14.52
N GLN A 20 -2.35 -7.83 15.01
CA GLN A 20 -3.38 -8.56 15.75
C GLN A 20 -3.77 -7.88 17.06
N TRP A 21 -2.82 -7.27 17.76
CA TRP A 21 -3.07 -6.58 19.04
C TRP A 21 -3.51 -5.13 18.87
N VAL A 22 -2.93 -4.43 17.90
CA VAL A 22 -3.20 -3.00 17.68
C VAL A 22 -4.56 -2.78 17.00
N SER A 23 -5.09 -3.78 16.28
CA SER A 23 -6.35 -3.68 15.54
C SER A 23 -7.53 -3.15 16.37
N CYS A 24 -7.65 -3.55 17.64
CA CYS A 24 -8.77 -3.12 18.50
C CYS A 24 -8.78 -1.61 18.80
N PHE A 25 -7.62 -0.95 18.73
CA PHE A 25 -7.47 0.48 19.03
C PHE A 25 -7.05 1.29 17.81
N TYR A 26 -6.81 0.64 16.67
CA TYR A 26 -6.25 1.26 15.47
C TYR A 26 -7.12 2.42 14.98
N ASP A 27 -8.44 2.20 14.85
CA ASP A 27 -9.37 3.24 14.39
C ASP A 27 -9.45 4.45 15.34
N VAL A 28 -9.27 4.24 16.65
CA VAL A 28 -9.27 5.33 17.63
C VAL A 28 -7.97 6.13 17.57
N LEU A 29 -6.84 5.43 17.42
CA LEU A 29 -5.52 6.06 17.29
C LEU A 29 -5.38 6.77 15.93
N ASP A 30 -5.93 6.18 14.87
CA ASP A 30 -5.87 6.72 13.51
C ASP A 30 -6.89 7.83 13.25
N TYR A 31 -7.87 8.02 14.14
CA TYR A 31 -8.97 8.98 13.96
C TYR A 31 -8.51 10.41 13.62
N PRO A 32 -7.51 11.03 14.28
CA PRO A 32 -7.04 12.37 13.91
C PRO A 32 -6.46 12.44 12.49
N TRP A 33 -5.80 11.37 12.06
CA TRP A 33 -5.23 11.25 10.71
C TRP A 33 -6.31 10.92 9.69
N GLU A 34 -7.27 10.07 10.07
CA GLU A 34 -8.40 9.70 9.21
C GLU A 34 -9.27 10.91 8.83
N LEU A 35 -9.53 11.84 9.76
CA LEU A 35 -10.24 13.09 9.47
C LEU A 35 -9.59 13.88 8.32
N GLN A 36 -8.30 13.75 8.19
CA GLN A 36 -7.50 14.38 7.15
C GLN A 36 -7.52 13.57 5.85
N TYR A 37 -7.30 12.24 5.92
CA TYR A 37 -7.28 11.35 4.76
C TYR A 37 -8.65 11.22 4.10
N ARG A 38 -9.73 11.24 4.87
CA ARG A 38 -11.10 11.15 4.38
C ARG A 38 -11.42 12.18 3.29
N ARG A 39 -10.77 13.34 3.31
CA ARG A 39 -10.96 14.39 2.29
C ARG A 39 -10.31 14.03 0.94
N TRP A 40 -9.28 13.21 0.94
CA TRP A 40 -8.53 12.87 -0.27
C TRP A 40 -8.90 11.52 -0.86
N ARG A 41 -9.47 10.61 -0.05
CA ARG A 41 -9.84 9.28 -0.54
C ARG A 41 -10.68 9.32 -1.81
N PRO A 42 -11.74 10.14 -1.93
CA PRO A 42 -12.51 10.20 -3.16
C PRO A 42 -11.65 10.59 -4.37
N SER A 43 -10.74 11.55 -4.25
CA SER A 43 -9.89 11.99 -5.36
C SER A 43 -8.83 10.94 -5.76
N ILE A 44 -8.48 10.03 -4.84
CA ILE A 44 -7.55 8.94 -5.11
C ILE A 44 -8.26 7.72 -5.73
N LEU A 45 -9.58 7.60 -5.57
CA LEU A 45 -10.33 6.39 -5.92
C LEU A 45 -11.36 6.58 -7.02
N ASN A 46 -11.77 7.81 -7.32
CA ASN A 46 -12.94 8.10 -8.17
C ASN A 46 -12.77 7.71 -9.65
N ASP A 47 -11.55 7.58 -10.14
CA ASP A 47 -11.21 7.18 -11.51
C ASP A 47 -10.90 5.67 -11.65
N ILE A 48 -10.82 4.95 -10.54
CA ILE A 48 -10.55 3.52 -10.54
C ILE A 48 -11.77 2.74 -11.04
N ARG A 49 -11.55 1.81 -11.98
CA ARG A 49 -12.58 0.93 -12.57
C ARG A 49 -12.01 -0.46 -12.81
N GLY A 50 -12.91 -1.46 -12.95
CA GLY A 50 -12.53 -2.83 -13.23
C GLY A 50 -12.09 -3.62 -12.00
N ASP A 51 -11.17 -4.55 -12.19
CA ASP A 51 -10.66 -5.42 -11.15
C ASP A 51 -9.53 -4.73 -10.38
N VAL A 52 -9.67 -4.63 -9.06
CA VAL A 52 -8.73 -3.94 -8.18
C VAL A 52 -8.16 -4.92 -7.16
N VAL A 53 -6.85 -4.87 -6.95
CA VAL A 53 -6.19 -5.47 -5.79
C VAL A 53 -5.75 -4.34 -4.87
N GLU A 54 -6.37 -4.23 -3.70
CA GLU A 54 -5.92 -3.31 -2.63
C GLU A 54 -5.11 -4.09 -1.62
N VAL A 55 -3.80 -3.79 -1.52
CA VAL A 55 -2.85 -4.48 -0.64
C VAL A 55 -2.57 -3.65 0.59
N GLY A 56 -2.72 -4.26 1.77
CA GLY A 56 -2.67 -3.58 3.06
C GLY A 56 -3.96 -2.81 3.35
N VAL A 57 -5.11 -3.44 3.11
CA VAL A 57 -6.42 -2.78 3.24
C VAL A 57 -6.73 -2.30 4.67
N GLY A 58 -6.06 -2.86 5.68
CA GLY A 58 -6.26 -2.53 7.08
C GLY A 58 -7.71 -2.68 7.52
N THR A 59 -8.27 -1.65 8.17
CA THR A 59 -9.67 -1.62 8.61
C THR A 59 -10.67 -1.25 7.51
N GLY A 60 -10.21 -1.12 6.24
CA GLY A 60 -11.08 -0.95 5.07
C GLY A 60 -11.58 0.47 4.83
N ASN A 61 -10.82 1.48 5.24
CA ASN A 61 -11.23 2.89 5.10
C ASN A 61 -11.45 3.36 3.65
N ASN A 62 -10.84 2.71 2.66
CA ASN A 62 -11.01 3.01 1.24
C ASN A 62 -12.27 2.36 0.64
N LEU A 63 -12.69 1.21 1.16
CA LEU A 63 -13.65 0.31 0.52
C LEU A 63 -15.01 0.93 0.21
N SER A 64 -15.46 1.88 1.03
CA SER A 64 -16.73 2.60 0.81
C SER A 64 -16.65 3.70 -0.26
N HIS A 65 -15.46 4.00 -0.77
CA HIS A 65 -15.24 5.07 -1.75
C HIS A 65 -15.06 4.57 -3.18
N TYR A 66 -14.98 3.26 -3.39
CA TYR A 66 -14.92 2.68 -4.73
C TYR A 66 -16.26 2.82 -5.47
N HIS A 67 -16.15 2.98 -6.78
CA HIS A 67 -17.33 3.02 -7.64
C HIS A 67 -18.06 1.65 -7.65
N PRO A 68 -19.40 1.61 -7.79
CA PRO A 68 -20.18 0.36 -7.76
C PRO A 68 -19.75 -0.69 -8.79
N SER A 69 -19.16 -0.28 -9.91
CA SER A 69 -18.69 -1.21 -10.97
C SER A 69 -17.32 -1.83 -10.69
N VAL A 70 -16.71 -1.55 -9.53
CA VAL A 70 -15.38 -2.06 -9.16
C VAL A 70 -15.51 -3.39 -8.44
N HIS A 71 -14.60 -4.32 -8.75
CA HIS A 71 -14.40 -5.55 -7.99
C HIS A 71 -13.10 -5.45 -7.21
N VAL A 72 -13.18 -5.40 -5.89
CA VAL A 72 -12.01 -5.23 -5.01
C VAL A 72 -11.63 -6.55 -4.38
N LYS A 73 -10.40 -7.00 -4.61
CA LYS A 73 -9.73 -7.99 -3.77
C LYS A 73 -8.97 -7.25 -2.67
N ALA A 74 -9.54 -7.24 -1.47
CA ALA A 74 -9.05 -6.53 -0.30
C ALA A 74 -8.09 -7.45 0.48
N VAL A 75 -6.78 -7.19 0.39
CA VAL A 75 -5.74 -8.05 0.94
C VAL A 75 -5.13 -7.42 2.19
N ASP A 76 -5.01 -8.21 3.26
CA ASP A 76 -4.25 -7.84 4.47
C ASP A 76 -3.66 -9.08 5.13
N ILE A 77 -2.51 -8.94 5.78
CA ILE A 77 -1.85 -10.03 6.50
C ILE A 77 -2.57 -10.40 7.80
N SER A 78 -3.41 -9.50 8.31
CA SER A 78 -4.14 -9.65 9.58
C SER A 78 -5.61 -9.98 9.35
N GLN A 79 -6.00 -11.18 9.76
CA GLN A 79 -7.41 -11.58 9.73
C GLN A 79 -8.31 -10.65 10.58
N ASN A 80 -7.78 -10.09 11.68
CA ASN A 80 -8.52 -9.15 12.52
C ASN A 80 -8.82 -7.84 11.77
N MET A 81 -7.85 -7.32 11.01
CA MET A 81 -8.05 -6.14 10.13
C MET A 81 -9.13 -6.42 9.10
N LEU A 82 -9.09 -7.57 8.44
CA LEU A 82 -10.11 -7.96 7.46
C LEU A 82 -11.50 -8.12 8.08
N ASN A 83 -11.59 -8.63 9.31
CA ASN A 83 -12.87 -8.71 10.03
C ASN A 83 -13.44 -7.31 10.32
N MET A 84 -12.59 -6.34 10.66
CA MET A 84 -13.00 -4.94 10.84
C MET A 84 -13.38 -4.31 9.51
N ALA A 85 -12.57 -4.51 8.47
CA ALA A 85 -12.85 -4.04 7.11
C ALA A 85 -14.21 -4.54 6.62
N ARG A 86 -14.52 -5.83 6.79
CA ARG A 86 -15.82 -6.42 6.44
C ARG A 86 -17.00 -5.79 7.18
N ARG A 87 -16.82 -5.44 8.46
CA ARG A 87 -17.86 -4.77 9.25
C ARG A 87 -18.07 -3.32 8.78
N LYS A 88 -16.98 -2.59 8.52
CA LYS A 88 -17.00 -1.18 8.14
C LYS A 88 -17.56 -0.97 6.74
N SER A 89 -17.26 -1.87 5.80
CA SER A 89 -17.67 -1.77 4.40
C SER A 89 -18.96 -2.53 4.05
N ARG A 90 -19.81 -2.85 5.03
CA ARG A 90 -21.10 -3.53 4.78
C ARG A 90 -22.00 -2.83 3.76
N ASN A 91 -21.92 -1.51 3.71
CA ASN A 91 -22.73 -0.67 2.82
C ASN A 91 -21.90 -0.14 1.63
N ALA A 92 -20.73 -0.72 1.36
CA ALA A 92 -19.96 -0.41 0.16
C ALA A 92 -20.77 -0.80 -1.08
N ALA A 93 -20.77 0.05 -2.09
CA ALA A 93 -21.52 -0.18 -3.32
C ALA A 93 -20.81 -1.15 -4.28
N CYS A 94 -19.50 -1.31 -4.13
CA CYS A 94 -18.67 -2.22 -4.95
C CYS A 94 -18.69 -3.66 -4.41
N GLN A 95 -18.27 -4.61 -5.26
CA GLN A 95 -18.06 -5.99 -4.82
C GLN A 95 -16.70 -6.13 -4.14
N ILE A 96 -16.66 -6.83 -2.99
CA ILE A 96 -15.43 -6.97 -2.20
C ILE A 96 -15.20 -8.42 -1.82
N GLU A 97 -14.02 -8.92 -2.17
CA GLU A 97 -13.45 -10.18 -1.70
C GLU A 97 -12.35 -9.90 -0.67
N TYR A 98 -12.41 -10.52 0.51
CA TYR A 98 -11.43 -10.30 1.59
C TYR A 98 -10.48 -11.48 1.66
N ILE A 99 -9.18 -11.23 1.49
CA ILE A 99 -8.14 -12.24 1.35
C ILE A 99 -7.06 -12.01 2.41
N CYS A 100 -6.88 -12.99 3.30
CA CYS A 100 -5.78 -12.97 4.26
C CYS A 100 -4.51 -13.50 3.60
N ASP A 101 -3.63 -12.58 3.18
CA ASP A 101 -2.40 -12.94 2.47
C ASP A 101 -1.27 -11.94 2.78
N ASP A 102 -0.04 -12.35 2.49
CA ASP A 102 1.16 -11.55 2.65
C ASP A 102 1.48 -10.78 1.36
N ALA A 103 1.67 -9.47 1.46
CA ALA A 103 2.05 -8.60 0.34
C ALA A 103 3.32 -9.06 -0.40
N CYS A 104 4.22 -9.77 0.30
CA CYS A 104 5.46 -10.30 -0.29
C CYS A 104 5.24 -11.57 -1.14
N HIS A 105 4.05 -12.18 -1.08
CA HIS A 105 3.77 -13.44 -1.78
C HIS A 105 2.52 -13.35 -2.66
N LEU A 106 1.42 -12.78 -2.16
CA LEU A 106 0.11 -12.70 -2.82
C LEU A 106 -0.29 -14.03 -3.47
N ASN A 107 -0.18 -15.14 -2.70
CA ASN A 107 -0.37 -16.49 -3.20
C ASN A 107 -1.79 -16.77 -3.71
N HIS A 108 -2.78 -16.02 -3.19
CA HIS A 108 -4.19 -16.15 -3.55
C HIS A 108 -4.62 -15.19 -4.66
N ILE A 109 -3.66 -14.44 -5.23
CA ILE A 109 -3.91 -13.52 -6.33
C ILE A 109 -3.19 -14.02 -7.58
N GLU A 110 -3.94 -14.25 -8.64
CA GLU A 110 -3.41 -14.73 -9.91
C GLU A 110 -2.54 -13.68 -10.60
N THR A 111 -1.59 -14.15 -11.42
CA THR A 111 -0.75 -13.29 -12.26
C THR A 111 -1.60 -12.58 -13.29
N SER A 112 -1.35 -11.29 -13.52
CA SER A 112 -2.03 -10.45 -14.52
C SER A 112 -3.56 -10.50 -14.38
N SER A 113 -4.06 -10.39 -13.15
CA SER A 113 -5.49 -10.55 -12.82
C SER A 113 -6.20 -9.25 -12.49
N CYS A 114 -5.49 -8.12 -12.31
CA CYS A 114 -6.13 -6.85 -11.97
C CYS A 114 -5.75 -5.72 -12.91
N ASP A 115 -6.69 -4.77 -13.07
CA ASP A 115 -6.52 -3.53 -13.84
C ASP A 115 -5.83 -2.45 -13.00
N TRP A 116 -6.07 -2.50 -11.67
CA TRP A 116 -5.50 -1.57 -10.72
C TRP A 116 -4.93 -2.27 -9.49
N LEU A 117 -3.78 -1.78 -9.05
CA LEU A 117 -3.23 -2.07 -7.73
C LEU A 117 -3.24 -0.79 -6.91
N LEU A 118 -3.85 -0.86 -5.73
CA LEU A 118 -3.83 0.22 -4.75
C LEU A 118 -3.11 -0.23 -3.48
N SER A 119 -2.30 0.65 -2.92
CA SER A 119 -1.71 0.47 -1.59
C SER A 119 -1.64 1.81 -0.87
N THR A 120 -2.18 1.88 0.34
CA THR A 120 -2.16 3.10 1.15
C THR A 120 -1.55 2.82 2.51
N PHE A 121 -0.42 3.47 2.81
CA PHE A 121 0.30 3.38 4.08
C PHE A 121 0.81 1.97 4.44
N LEU A 122 1.03 1.12 3.46
CA LEU A 122 1.61 -0.22 3.67
C LEU A 122 3.13 -0.18 3.68
N CYS A 123 3.76 0.44 2.67
CA CYS A 123 5.21 0.41 2.54
C CYS A 123 5.89 1.20 3.67
N CYS A 124 5.26 2.25 4.20
CA CYS A 124 5.81 2.98 5.34
C CYS A 124 5.90 2.15 6.62
N VAL A 125 5.09 1.10 6.77
CA VAL A 125 5.16 0.17 7.92
C VAL A 125 5.95 -1.11 7.60
N MET A 126 6.22 -1.37 6.33
CA MET A 126 6.97 -2.54 5.88
C MET A 126 8.48 -2.32 6.03
N PRO A 127 9.25 -3.29 6.56
CA PRO A 127 10.71 -3.26 6.53
C PRO A 127 11.25 -3.06 5.12
N ASP A 128 12.35 -2.31 4.99
CA ASP A 128 12.93 -1.97 3.68
C ASP A 128 13.34 -3.21 2.88
N GLU A 129 13.83 -4.25 3.56
CA GLU A 129 14.22 -5.53 2.95
C GLU A 129 13.05 -6.32 2.33
N LEU A 130 11.82 -6.05 2.76
CA LEU A 130 10.60 -6.70 2.26
C LEU A 130 9.95 -5.93 1.10
N GLN A 131 10.22 -4.64 0.97
CA GLN A 131 9.58 -3.82 -0.05
C GLN A 131 9.86 -4.29 -1.49
N PRO A 132 11.10 -4.68 -1.87
CA PRO A 132 11.35 -5.22 -3.21
C PRO A 132 10.52 -6.47 -3.52
N LEU A 133 10.30 -7.35 -2.52
CA LEU A 133 9.49 -8.55 -2.68
C LEU A 133 8.02 -8.20 -2.93
N ALA A 134 7.47 -7.28 -2.13
CA ALA A 134 6.10 -6.81 -2.30
C ALA A 134 5.91 -6.10 -3.65
N ILE A 135 6.83 -5.23 -4.05
CA ILE A 135 6.80 -4.52 -5.33
C ILE A 135 6.83 -5.49 -6.52
N ALA A 136 7.65 -6.53 -6.45
CA ALA A 136 7.66 -7.58 -7.48
C ALA A 136 6.29 -8.28 -7.58
N GLN A 137 5.61 -8.53 -6.45
CA GLN A 137 4.24 -9.06 -6.45
C GLN A 137 3.22 -8.06 -7.01
N PHE A 138 3.38 -6.78 -6.73
CA PHE A 138 2.53 -5.73 -7.31
C PHE A 138 2.61 -5.75 -8.84
N GLY A 139 3.84 -5.83 -9.39
CA GLY A 139 4.06 -6.00 -10.82
C GLY A 139 3.47 -7.31 -11.36
N ARG A 140 3.59 -8.42 -10.62
CA ARG A 140 3.08 -9.73 -11.05
C ARG A 140 1.56 -9.73 -11.23
N VAL A 141 0.81 -9.21 -10.25
CA VAL A 141 -0.66 -9.28 -10.25
C VAL A 141 -1.32 -8.31 -11.23
N LEU A 142 -0.67 -7.20 -11.55
CA LEU A 142 -1.16 -6.25 -12.55
C LEU A 142 -1.17 -6.87 -13.94
N ARG A 143 -2.22 -6.62 -14.72
CA ARG A 143 -2.25 -6.87 -16.16
C ARG A 143 -1.25 -5.99 -16.89
N PRO A 144 -0.71 -6.38 -18.04
CA PRO A 144 0.00 -5.46 -18.93
C PRO A 144 -0.86 -4.21 -19.20
N GLY A 145 -0.28 -3.01 -19.06
CA GLY A 145 -1.01 -1.74 -19.11
C GLY A 145 -1.84 -1.42 -17.86
N GLY A 146 -1.94 -2.33 -16.90
CA GLY A 146 -2.59 -2.08 -15.61
C GLY A 146 -1.88 -1.00 -14.82
N ARG A 147 -2.62 -0.28 -14.00
CA ARG A 147 -2.15 0.92 -13.28
C ARG A 147 -1.94 0.63 -11.81
N PHE A 148 -1.03 1.35 -11.20
CA PHE A 148 -0.87 1.30 -9.74
C PHE A 148 -0.89 2.68 -9.12
N ARG A 149 -1.29 2.71 -7.85
CA ARG A 149 -1.32 3.90 -7.02
C ARG A 149 -0.89 3.55 -5.62
N ILE A 150 0.17 4.20 -5.14
CA ILE A 150 0.75 3.96 -3.81
C ILE A 150 0.81 5.29 -3.06
N LEU A 151 0.19 5.33 -1.87
CA LEU A 151 0.19 6.52 -1.00
C LEU A 151 0.98 6.21 0.28
N GLU A 152 1.98 7.03 0.56
CA GLU A 152 2.89 6.84 1.70
C GLU A 152 3.13 8.12 2.48
N ILE A 153 3.48 8.00 3.76
CA ILE A 153 4.01 9.13 4.54
C ILE A 153 5.50 9.34 4.26
N VAL A 154 5.90 10.60 4.18
CA VAL A 154 7.30 10.97 3.97
C VAL A 154 7.68 12.18 4.82
N TYR A 155 9.00 12.39 5.02
CA TYR A 155 9.47 13.64 5.58
C TYR A 155 9.18 14.81 4.63
N SER A 156 8.56 15.86 5.16
CA SER A 156 8.36 17.11 4.41
C SER A 156 9.69 17.72 3.95
N ARG A 157 9.65 18.43 2.85
CA ARG A 157 10.76 19.25 2.34
C ARG A 157 10.91 20.54 3.14
N ASP A 158 9.85 21.03 3.79
CA ASP A 158 9.91 22.16 4.70
C ASP A 158 10.77 21.83 5.93
N PRO A 159 11.84 22.60 6.22
CA PRO A 159 12.75 22.29 7.32
C PRO A 159 12.10 22.34 8.70
N GLY A 160 11.13 23.23 8.91
CA GLY A 160 10.43 23.40 10.18
C GLY A 160 9.53 22.21 10.46
N LEU A 161 8.73 21.80 9.46
CA LEU A 161 7.84 20.66 9.57
C LEU A 161 8.63 19.35 9.70
N ARG A 162 9.71 19.19 8.91
CA ARG A 162 10.62 18.05 9.00
C ARG A 162 11.23 17.89 10.38
N ARG A 163 11.61 19.01 11.04
CA ARG A 163 12.10 18.98 12.42
C ARG A 163 11.05 18.50 13.41
N ARG A 164 9.78 18.92 13.23
CA ARG A 164 8.67 18.44 14.06
C ARG A 164 8.40 16.94 13.82
N GLN A 165 8.36 16.49 12.57
CA GLN A 165 8.21 15.08 12.23
C GLN A 165 9.32 14.23 12.86
N ARG A 166 10.59 14.65 12.78
CA ARG A 166 11.72 13.93 13.41
C ARG A 166 11.57 13.80 14.91
N ARG A 167 11.05 14.82 15.60
CA ARG A 167 10.81 14.77 17.05
C ARG A 167 9.73 13.75 17.42
N LEU A 168 8.75 13.54 16.56
CA LEU A 168 7.61 12.65 16.79
C LEU A 168 7.78 11.29 16.10
N ALA A 169 8.78 11.10 15.25
CA ALA A 169 8.96 9.90 14.43
C ALA A 169 9.02 8.62 15.28
N TRP A 170 9.73 8.65 16.41
CA TRP A 170 9.81 7.52 17.33
C TRP A 170 8.44 7.10 17.89
N LEU A 171 7.55 8.07 18.14
CA LEU A 171 6.20 7.81 18.63
C LEU A 171 5.32 7.20 17.52
N VAL A 172 5.40 7.75 16.30
CA VAL A 172 4.72 7.22 15.11
C VAL A 172 5.17 5.78 14.83
N GLU A 173 6.47 5.53 14.86
CA GLU A 173 7.02 4.18 14.68
C GLU A 173 6.58 3.21 15.79
N LYS A 174 6.58 3.66 17.04
CA LYS A 174 6.15 2.84 18.18
C LYS A 174 4.66 2.48 18.11
N ILE A 175 3.80 3.44 17.77
CA ILE A 175 2.34 3.25 17.74
C ILE A 175 1.91 2.52 16.47
N TYR A 176 2.32 3.04 15.29
CA TYR A 176 1.83 2.57 13.99
C TYR A 176 2.81 1.61 13.29
N GLY A 177 4.08 1.59 13.68
CA GLY A 177 5.15 0.91 12.93
C GLY A 177 5.60 1.68 11.70
N ALA A 178 5.02 2.86 11.48
CA ALA A 178 5.24 3.65 10.27
C ALA A 178 6.49 4.52 10.39
N ARG A 179 7.26 4.61 9.30
CA ARG A 179 8.47 5.42 9.19
C ARG A 179 8.35 6.37 8.00
N PHE A 180 8.89 7.58 8.16
CA PHE A 180 8.88 8.63 7.13
C PHE A 180 10.05 8.51 6.13
N ASP A 181 11.02 7.64 6.38
CA ASP A 181 12.28 7.52 5.64
C ASP A 181 12.39 6.24 4.80
N ARG A 182 11.26 5.59 4.50
CA ARG A 182 11.24 4.41 3.63
C ARG A 182 11.59 4.75 2.18
N ASN A 183 12.30 3.85 1.51
CA ASN A 183 12.80 4.04 0.17
C ASN A 183 11.87 3.48 -0.93
N THR A 184 10.57 3.44 -0.70
CA THR A 184 9.56 2.86 -1.61
C THR A 184 9.72 3.35 -3.04
N LEU A 185 9.91 4.66 -3.22
CA LEU A 185 10.10 5.26 -4.55
C LEU A 185 11.36 4.73 -5.26
N ALA A 186 12.45 4.50 -4.51
CA ALA A 186 13.68 3.97 -5.08
C ALA A 186 13.48 2.52 -5.54
N TYR A 187 12.82 1.69 -4.73
CA TYR A 187 12.52 0.31 -5.08
C TYR A 187 11.59 0.20 -6.29
N LEU A 188 10.56 1.06 -6.39
CA LEU A 188 9.70 1.12 -7.58
C LEU A 188 10.47 1.50 -8.85
N LYS A 189 11.46 2.39 -8.75
CA LYS A 189 12.31 2.79 -9.89
C LYS A 189 13.23 1.66 -10.37
N THR A 190 13.58 0.74 -9.50
CA THR A 190 14.46 -0.40 -9.85
C THR A 190 13.68 -1.59 -10.39
N ASP A 191 12.37 -1.63 -10.24
CA ASP A 191 11.52 -2.67 -10.84
C ASP A 191 11.38 -2.44 -12.34
N ALA A 192 11.81 -3.42 -13.13
CA ALA A 192 11.82 -3.30 -14.59
C ALA A 192 10.42 -3.36 -15.22
N GLY A 193 9.44 -3.92 -14.51
CA GLY A 193 8.07 -4.11 -14.98
C GLY A 193 7.13 -2.96 -14.68
N LEU A 194 7.52 -2.06 -13.78
CA LEU A 194 6.70 -0.93 -13.35
C LEU A 194 7.30 0.40 -13.83
N LEU A 195 6.47 1.22 -14.45
CA LEU A 195 6.83 2.57 -14.90
C LEU A 195 6.08 3.60 -14.06
N ILE A 196 6.81 4.41 -13.30
CA ILE A 196 6.25 5.55 -12.58
C ILE A 196 5.88 6.62 -13.59
N SER A 197 4.62 7.01 -13.63
CA SER A 197 4.10 8.07 -14.50
C SER A 197 4.04 9.42 -13.80
N ASP A 198 3.79 9.42 -12.48
CA ASP A 198 3.67 10.66 -11.71
C ASP A 198 4.02 10.45 -10.23
N VAL A 199 4.50 11.51 -9.57
CA VAL A 199 4.74 11.55 -8.13
C VAL A 199 4.25 12.89 -7.60
N LYS A 200 3.14 12.87 -6.89
CA LYS A 200 2.52 14.04 -6.26
C LYS A 200 2.79 14.07 -4.77
N PHE A 201 3.00 15.27 -4.25
CA PHE A 201 3.09 15.49 -2.82
C PHE A 201 1.82 16.19 -2.34
N LEU A 202 1.22 15.64 -1.28
CA LEU A 202 0.00 16.16 -0.70
C LEU A 202 0.33 16.78 0.66
N LYS A 203 -0.48 17.74 1.08
CA LYS A 203 -0.43 18.42 2.38
C LYS A 203 0.99 18.66 2.90
N ASP A 204 1.52 19.81 2.56
CA ASP A 204 2.83 20.26 3.05
C ASP A 204 3.97 19.24 2.80
N ASP A 205 3.86 18.52 1.67
CA ASP A 205 4.80 17.46 1.25
C ASP A 205 4.94 16.29 2.26
N THR A 206 3.94 16.06 3.12
CA THR A 206 3.98 14.99 4.14
C THR A 206 3.54 13.64 3.61
N TYR A 207 2.83 13.64 2.48
CA TYR A 207 2.33 12.43 1.84
C TYR A 207 2.79 12.41 0.39
N MET A 208 3.28 11.27 -0.04
CA MET A 208 3.73 11.02 -1.40
C MET A 208 2.76 10.03 -2.06
N LEU A 209 2.09 10.50 -3.11
CA LEU A 209 1.27 9.68 -3.98
C LEU A 209 2.09 9.33 -5.23
N ILE A 210 2.34 8.05 -5.43
CA ILE A 210 3.07 7.50 -6.57
C ILE A 210 2.07 6.82 -7.49
N GLU A 211 2.05 7.21 -8.75
CA GLU A 211 1.20 6.64 -9.79
C GLU A 211 2.05 6.06 -10.91
N GLY A 212 1.59 4.98 -11.51
CA GLY A 212 2.30 4.37 -12.61
C GLY A 212 1.51 3.27 -13.31
N VAL A 213 2.20 2.59 -14.22
CA VAL A 213 1.62 1.54 -15.06
C VAL A 213 2.59 0.34 -15.12
N LYS A 214 2.03 -0.85 -15.31
CA LYS A 214 2.83 -2.02 -15.69
C LYS A 214 3.11 -1.96 -17.20
N ILE A 215 4.39 -2.01 -17.54
CA ILE A 215 4.81 -2.03 -18.95
C ILE A 215 4.80 -3.46 -19.53
N ASP A 216 4.53 -3.56 -20.81
CA ASP A 216 4.59 -4.83 -21.51
C ASP A 216 6.02 -5.35 -21.66
N ALA A 217 6.19 -6.68 -21.74
CA ALA A 217 7.49 -7.32 -21.92
C ALA A 217 8.25 -6.81 -23.16
N GLY A 218 7.54 -6.42 -24.21
CA GLY A 218 8.12 -5.81 -25.41
C GLY A 218 8.70 -4.41 -25.19
N GLN A 219 8.13 -3.63 -24.26
CA GLN A 219 8.62 -2.30 -23.92
C GLN A 219 9.83 -2.35 -22.95
N GLN A 220 9.97 -3.44 -22.18
CA GLN A 220 11.14 -3.67 -21.33
C GLN A 220 12.43 -3.86 -22.14
N ALA A 221 12.37 -4.59 -23.25
CA ALA A 221 13.53 -4.85 -24.12
C ALA A 221 14.10 -3.54 -24.73
N GLY A 222 13.26 -2.56 -25.04
CA GLY A 222 13.68 -1.28 -25.58
C GLY A 222 14.35 -0.32 -24.56
N ARG A 223 14.16 -0.56 -23.25
CA ARG A 223 14.77 0.27 -22.18
C ARG A 223 16.19 -0.17 -21.83
N ASN A 224 16.47 -1.48 -21.91
CA ASN A 224 17.80 -2.05 -21.63
C ASN A 224 18.81 -1.79 -22.75
N LEU A 225 18.38 -1.20 -23.87
CA LEU A 225 19.21 -0.86 -25.03
C LEU A 225 19.52 0.65 -25.16
N ARG A 226 19.16 1.46 -24.16
CA ARG A 226 19.47 2.90 -24.07
C ARG A 226 20.15 3.21 -22.74
#